data_d77378598e123a33f6b5bd417b24cb8f
#
_entry.id   d77378598e123a33f6b5bd417b24cb8f
#
_cell.length_a   1.000
_cell.length_b   1.000
_cell.length_c   1.000
_cell.angle_alpha   90.00
_cell.angle_beta   90.00
_cell.angle_gamma   90.00
#
_symmetry.space_group_name_H-M   'P 1'
#
loop_
_entity.id
_entity.type
_entity.pdbx_description
1 polymer ?
#
loop_
_entity_poly.entity_id
_entity_poly.type
_entity_poly.pdbx_seq_one_letter_code
_entity_poly.pdbx_strand_id
1 'polypeptide(L)'
;MLSKNELKNLIKYKQDKYRKQDGLFVVEGVKLAEELLKSDFEILAVYATRLWIDENQDLIKQNQTSNPKSANNISVNYDKDTTLAKSRFTETNSRTGKSFSRNKKSDSRVGEAEQSIDKTFPINEITEEELAKISLLSTPNKVYCLARRQKNTMSFAENGLSIVLDGIKDPGNLGTIVRLADWYAIDRVICSKDSVDIYNPKTVQSTMGSIFRVNVSYENLNEFFESLPQDYPIYGSLVECGENIYREQLIENAILVIGSESHGISPQIRKYITHKVNIPRFKQGNAPESLNAAIATAIMISEFKRTVL
;
A
#
# COMPACT_ATOMS: atom_id res chain seq x y z
N MET A 1 -21.60 4.32 -21.86
CA MET A 1 -20.54 4.15 -22.91
C MET A 1 -19.49 5.22 -22.75
N LEU A 2 -18.24 4.82 -22.69
CA LEU A 2 -17.10 5.72 -22.63
C LEU A 2 -16.93 6.47 -23.95
N SER A 3 -16.62 7.75 -23.89
CA SER A 3 -16.17 8.49 -25.06
C SER A 3 -14.83 7.94 -25.58
N LYS A 4 -14.51 8.12 -26.86
CA LYS A 4 -13.22 7.70 -27.42
C LYS A 4 -12.03 8.30 -26.67
N ASN A 5 -12.20 9.51 -26.13
CA ASN A 5 -11.16 10.24 -25.42
C ASN A 5 -10.95 9.68 -23.99
N GLU A 6 -12.03 9.36 -23.29
CA GLU A 6 -11.97 8.69 -21.97
C GLU A 6 -11.32 7.33 -22.07
N LEU A 7 -11.75 6.52 -23.06
CA LEU A 7 -11.16 5.21 -23.30
C LEU A 7 -9.65 5.30 -23.55
N LYS A 8 -9.20 6.26 -24.40
CA LYS A 8 -7.77 6.49 -24.67
C LYS A 8 -7.01 6.87 -23.39
N ASN A 9 -7.62 7.71 -22.55
CA ASN A 9 -7.03 8.14 -21.28
C ASN A 9 -6.92 6.99 -20.27
N LEU A 10 -7.89 6.09 -20.23
CA LEU A 10 -7.83 4.91 -19.36
C LEU A 10 -6.81 3.89 -19.81
N ILE A 11 -6.73 3.64 -21.14
CA ILE A 11 -5.75 2.71 -21.72
C ILE A 11 -4.30 3.12 -21.38
N LYS A 12 -4.00 4.42 -21.26
CA LYS A 12 -2.64 4.86 -20.88
C LYS A 12 -2.18 4.27 -19.52
N TYR A 13 -3.11 4.02 -18.60
CA TYR A 13 -2.79 3.46 -17.29
C TYR A 13 -2.40 1.97 -17.30
N LYS A 14 -2.46 1.31 -18.45
CA LYS A 14 -1.78 0.02 -18.65
C LYS A 14 -0.26 0.15 -18.47
N GLN A 15 0.29 1.33 -18.76
CA GLN A 15 1.71 1.61 -18.61
C GLN A 15 2.02 2.22 -17.24
N ASP A 16 3.02 1.68 -16.56
CA ASP A 16 3.47 2.13 -15.24
C ASP A 16 3.89 3.61 -15.21
N LYS A 17 4.53 4.06 -16.29
CA LYS A 17 4.97 5.45 -16.45
C LYS A 17 3.84 6.46 -16.16
N TYR A 18 2.67 6.25 -16.74
CA TYR A 18 1.55 7.17 -16.58
C TYR A 18 0.90 7.06 -15.20
N ARG A 19 0.82 5.85 -14.62
CA ARG A 19 0.33 5.69 -13.25
C ARG A 19 1.22 6.42 -12.24
N LYS A 20 2.55 6.31 -12.39
CA LYS A 20 3.51 7.03 -11.54
C LYS A 20 3.45 8.54 -11.74
N GLN A 21 3.41 8.99 -12.99
CA GLN A 21 3.33 10.42 -13.33
C GLN A 21 2.10 11.09 -12.72
N ASP A 22 0.95 10.42 -12.80
CA ASP A 22 -0.34 10.94 -12.32
C ASP A 22 -0.57 10.63 -10.83
N GLY A 23 0.32 9.88 -10.17
CA GLY A 23 0.20 9.49 -8.77
C GLY A 23 -0.95 8.52 -8.51
N LEU A 24 -1.27 7.67 -9.49
CA LEU A 24 -2.42 6.77 -9.47
C LEU A 24 -2.02 5.30 -9.48
N PHE A 25 -2.96 4.46 -9.05
CA PHE A 25 -2.88 3.02 -9.25
C PHE A 25 -4.25 2.46 -9.63
N VAL A 26 -4.22 1.25 -10.13
CA VAL A 26 -5.40 0.54 -10.64
C VAL A 26 -5.76 -0.57 -9.66
N VAL A 27 -7.04 -0.66 -9.34
CA VAL A 27 -7.65 -1.74 -8.57
C VAL A 27 -8.69 -2.41 -9.44
N GLU A 28 -8.52 -3.70 -9.70
CA GLU A 28 -9.43 -4.49 -10.53
C GLU A 28 -9.96 -5.71 -9.80
N GLY A 29 -11.19 -6.09 -10.10
CA GLY A 29 -11.84 -7.26 -9.57
C GLY A 29 -12.73 -6.96 -8.37
N VAL A 30 -13.82 -7.75 -8.28
CA VAL A 30 -14.94 -7.52 -7.36
C VAL A 30 -14.47 -7.34 -5.92
N LYS A 31 -13.74 -8.33 -5.40
CA LYS A 31 -13.30 -8.33 -4.00
C LYS A 31 -12.36 -7.16 -3.66
N LEU A 32 -11.43 -6.84 -4.56
CA LEU A 32 -10.49 -5.72 -4.35
C LEU A 32 -11.21 -4.36 -4.40
N ALA A 33 -12.18 -4.20 -5.29
CA ALA A 33 -12.97 -2.98 -5.36
C ALA A 33 -13.83 -2.79 -4.11
N GLU A 34 -14.44 -3.85 -3.59
CA GLU A 34 -15.19 -3.82 -2.32
C GLU A 34 -14.29 -3.44 -1.12
N GLU A 35 -13.07 -3.98 -1.05
CA GLU A 35 -12.09 -3.62 -0.02
C GLU A 35 -11.62 -2.16 -0.17
N LEU A 36 -11.38 -1.69 -1.40
CA LEU A 36 -11.04 -0.30 -1.68
C LEU A 36 -12.17 0.65 -1.23
N LEU A 37 -13.41 0.32 -1.54
CA LEU A 37 -14.57 1.11 -1.12
C LEU A 37 -14.67 1.27 0.40
N LYS A 38 -14.26 0.25 1.17
CA LYS A 38 -14.26 0.28 2.64
C LYS A 38 -13.03 0.96 3.23
N SER A 39 -12.04 1.34 2.43
CA SER A 39 -10.77 1.90 2.88
C SER A 39 -10.77 3.43 2.91
N ASP A 40 -9.69 4.01 3.44
CA ASP A 40 -9.46 5.46 3.45
C ASP A 40 -8.70 5.98 2.22
N PHE A 41 -8.55 5.15 1.20
CA PHE A 41 -7.92 5.59 -0.05
C PHE A 41 -8.83 6.53 -0.84
N GLU A 42 -8.24 7.57 -1.43
CA GLU A 42 -8.95 8.47 -2.34
C GLU A 42 -9.26 7.74 -3.66
N ILE A 43 -10.54 7.53 -3.92
CA ILE A 43 -11.03 6.93 -5.17
C ILE A 43 -11.32 8.06 -6.16
N LEU A 44 -10.72 8.01 -7.34
CA LEU A 44 -10.94 9.01 -8.37
C LEU A 44 -12.10 8.65 -9.28
N ALA A 45 -12.25 7.38 -9.63
CA ALA A 45 -13.34 6.89 -10.46
C ALA A 45 -13.50 5.38 -10.35
N VAL A 46 -14.74 4.94 -10.48
CA VAL A 46 -15.11 3.52 -10.64
C VAL A 46 -15.73 3.33 -12.01
N TYR A 47 -15.28 2.30 -12.73
CA TYR A 47 -15.81 1.84 -14.02
C TYR A 47 -16.27 0.41 -13.85
N ALA A 48 -17.55 0.15 -13.99
CA ALA A 48 -18.10 -1.16 -13.69
C ALA A 48 -19.24 -1.55 -14.63
N THR A 49 -19.48 -2.85 -14.74
CA THR A 49 -20.65 -3.37 -15.43
C THR A 49 -21.93 -3.06 -14.64
N ARG A 50 -23.05 -2.94 -15.33
CA ARG A 50 -24.37 -2.71 -14.71
C ARG A 50 -24.65 -3.71 -13.59
N LEU A 51 -24.35 -4.97 -13.83
CA LEU A 51 -24.57 -6.04 -12.85
C LEU A 51 -23.82 -5.77 -11.54
N TRP A 52 -22.53 -5.39 -11.61
CA TRP A 52 -21.75 -5.09 -10.40
C TRP A 52 -22.28 -3.86 -9.66
N ILE A 53 -22.69 -2.83 -10.39
CA ILE A 53 -23.27 -1.60 -9.80
C ILE A 53 -24.54 -1.95 -9.02
N ASP A 54 -25.44 -2.75 -9.63
CA ASP A 54 -26.70 -3.15 -8.99
C ASP A 54 -26.48 -4.04 -7.77
N GLU A 55 -25.52 -4.96 -7.81
CA GLU A 55 -25.12 -5.82 -6.68
C GLU A 55 -24.49 -5.06 -5.51
N ASN A 56 -23.89 -3.87 -5.76
CA ASN A 56 -23.11 -3.12 -4.75
C ASN A 56 -23.68 -1.73 -4.41
N GLN A 57 -24.95 -1.46 -4.73
CA GLN A 57 -25.57 -0.14 -4.52
C GLN A 57 -25.46 0.36 -3.08
N ASP A 58 -25.69 -0.51 -2.10
CA ASP A 58 -25.64 -0.12 -0.68
C ASP A 58 -24.22 0.22 -0.24
N LEU A 59 -23.21 -0.56 -0.65
CA LEU A 59 -21.80 -0.28 -0.37
C LEU A 59 -21.36 1.05 -1.00
N ILE A 60 -21.77 1.30 -2.23
CA ILE A 60 -21.49 2.55 -2.94
C ILE A 60 -22.11 3.75 -2.20
N LYS A 61 -23.40 3.67 -1.84
CA LYS A 61 -24.10 4.73 -1.10
C LYS A 61 -23.46 5.01 0.25
N GLN A 62 -23.12 4.00 1.03
CA GLN A 62 -22.46 4.16 2.33
C GLN A 62 -21.16 4.97 2.23
N ASN A 63 -20.43 4.81 1.14
CA ASN A 63 -19.14 5.49 0.93
C ASN A 63 -19.29 6.87 0.24
N GLN A 64 -20.45 7.20 -0.31
CA GLN A 64 -20.74 8.52 -0.90
C GLN A 64 -21.49 9.47 0.05
N THR A 65 -22.03 8.98 1.17
CA THR A 65 -22.91 9.75 2.07
C THR A 65 -22.14 10.47 3.19
N SER A 66 -21.11 11.25 2.86
CA SER A 66 -20.57 12.23 3.82
C SER A 66 -21.07 13.66 3.56
N ASN A 67 -21.80 13.96 2.48
CA ASN A 67 -22.41 15.28 2.30
C ASN A 67 -23.57 15.30 1.26
N PRO A 68 -24.85 15.59 1.64
CA PRO A 68 -26.00 15.57 0.72
C PRO A 68 -26.12 16.81 -0.19
N LYS A 69 -25.10 17.69 -0.29
CA LYS A 69 -25.23 18.97 -1.01
C LYS A 69 -24.53 19.07 -2.36
N SER A 70 -23.87 18.04 -2.87
CA SER A 70 -23.17 18.12 -4.17
C SER A 70 -23.57 17.07 -5.21
N ALA A 71 -24.79 16.53 -5.15
CA ALA A 71 -25.33 15.63 -6.18
C ALA A 71 -25.86 16.43 -7.39
N ASN A 72 -25.03 17.29 -8.00
CA ASN A 72 -25.34 17.88 -9.30
C ASN A 72 -24.05 17.95 -10.14
N ASN A 73 -23.99 17.08 -11.15
CA ASN A 73 -23.18 17.20 -12.36
C ASN A 73 -21.72 17.67 -12.19
N ILE A 74 -20.83 16.78 -11.75
CA ILE A 74 -19.42 16.95 -12.05
C ILE A 74 -19.12 16.20 -13.35
N SER A 75 -19.32 16.89 -14.48
CA SER A 75 -18.64 16.54 -15.71
C SER A 75 -17.15 16.80 -15.48
N VAL A 76 -16.33 15.78 -15.55
CA VAL A 76 -14.87 15.93 -15.53
C VAL A 76 -14.49 16.64 -16.84
N ASN A 77 -14.32 17.96 -16.77
CA ASN A 77 -13.81 18.75 -17.86
C ASN A 77 -12.32 18.42 -18.03
N TYR A 78 -12.00 17.61 -19.01
CA TYR A 78 -10.64 17.42 -19.49
C TYR A 78 -10.19 18.67 -20.24
N ASP A 79 -9.39 19.49 -19.55
CA ASP A 79 -8.76 20.64 -20.19
C ASP A 79 -7.82 20.17 -21.30
N LYS A 80 -7.89 20.77 -22.48
CA LYS A 80 -7.24 20.33 -23.72
C LYS A 80 -5.72 20.37 -23.69
N ASP A 81 -5.10 21.00 -22.69
CA ASP A 81 -3.65 21.29 -22.67
C ASP A 81 -2.89 20.92 -21.40
N THR A 82 -3.48 20.22 -20.43
CA THR A 82 -2.68 19.79 -19.28
C THR A 82 -3.30 18.60 -18.57
N THR A 83 -2.51 17.58 -18.35
CA THR A 83 -2.63 16.47 -17.41
C THR A 83 -3.42 16.84 -16.15
N LEU A 84 -4.53 16.15 -15.91
CA LEU A 84 -5.31 16.01 -14.66
C LEU A 84 -5.32 17.20 -13.68
N ALA A 85 -6.54 17.64 -13.43
CA ALA A 85 -6.94 18.74 -12.56
C ALA A 85 -5.98 19.10 -11.41
N LYS A 86 -5.35 20.26 -11.52
CA LYS A 86 -4.88 21.00 -10.36
C LYS A 86 -6.10 21.65 -9.71
N SER A 87 -6.49 21.18 -8.53
CA SER A 87 -7.42 21.90 -7.68
C SER A 87 -6.79 23.26 -7.34
N ARG A 88 -7.32 24.33 -7.93
CA ARG A 88 -6.95 25.71 -7.57
C ARG A 88 -7.64 26.04 -6.26
N PHE A 89 -6.89 26.09 -5.19
CA PHE A 89 -7.23 26.89 -4.03
C PHE A 89 -7.08 28.37 -4.43
N THR A 90 -8.17 29.07 -4.57
CA THR A 90 -8.18 30.54 -4.63
C THR A 90 -8.25 31.07 -3.20
N GLU A 91 -7.10 31.50 -2.68
CA GLU A 91 -7.05 32.35 -1.51
C GLU A 91 -7.60 33.74 -1.91
N THR A 92 -8.77 34.10 -1.41
CA THR A 92 -9.25 35.47 -1.43
C THR A 92 -8.64 36.21 -0.24
N ASN A 93 -7.58 36.98 -0.50
CA ASN A 93 -7.08 38.00 0.41
C ASN A 93 -8.08 39.14 0.49
N SER A 94 -8.80 39.29 1.62
CA SER A 94 -9.39 40.56 1.99
C SER A 94 -8.61 41.21 3.14
N ARG A 95 -7.82 42.23 2.78
CA ARG A 95 -7.23 43.17 3.75
C ARG A 95 -8.33 44.05 4.32
N THR A 96 -8.50 44.06 5.63
CA THR A 96 -8.84 45.28 6.38
C THR A 96 -8.28 45.16 7.80
N GLY A 97 -7.48 46.11 8.17
CA GLY A 97 -6.82 46.19 9.46
C GLY A 97 -7.74 46.82 10.52
N LYS A 98 -7.49 46.49 11.76
CA LYS A 98 -7.35 47.46 12.88
C LYS A 98 -7.06 46.70 14.19
N SER A 99 -6.09 47.19 14.80
CA SER A 99 -5.44 47.22 16.10
C SER A 99 -6.16 46.85 17.41
N PHE A 100 -5.33 46.32 18.33
CA PHE A 100 -5.32 46.39 19.81
C PHE A 100 -6.35 45.58 20.62
N SER A 101 -5.93 44.60 21.43
CA SER A 101 -5.35 44.74 22.80
C SER A 101 -5.09 43.39 23.47
N ARG A 102 -4.14 43.40 24.38
CA ARG A 102 -3.72 42.26 25.26
C ARG A 102 -4.85 41.83 26.19
N ASN A 103 -5.04 40.54 26.39
CA ASN A 103 -5.00 39.96 27.72
C ASN A 103 -4.88 38.43 27.76
N LYS A 104 -4.34 37.96 28.87
CA LYS A 104 -3.77 36.68 29.26
C LYS A 104 -4.75 35.51 29.42
N LYS A 105 -4.14 34.31 29.25
CA LYS A 105 -4.30 33.01 29.95
C LYS A 105 -5.43 32.07 29.51
N SER A 106 -5.01 30.93 29.10
CA SER A 106 -5.13 29.56 29.58
C SER A 106 -5.86 28.60 28.64
N ASP A 107 -5.21 27.44 28.56
CA ASP A 107 -5.66 26.13 28.13
C ASP A 107 -5.82 25.83 26.64
N SER A 108 -4.72 25.34 26.13
CA SER A 108 -4.57 24.59 24.90
C SER A 108 -5.16 23.18 25.02
N ARG A 109 -6.30 22.94 24.40
CA ARG A 109 -6.60 21.64 23.79
C ARG A 109 -6.66 21.87 22.30
N VAL A 110 -5.53 21.60 21.65
CA VAL A 110 -5.49 21.45 20.20
C VAL A 110 -6.18 20.14 19.88
N GLY A 111 -7.46 20.20 19.60
CA GLY A 111 -8.16 19.14 18.92
C GLY A 111 -7.67 19.18 17.48
N GLU A 112 -6.94 18.17 17.04
CA GLU A 112 -6.71 17.91 15.64
C GLU A 112 -8.09 17.71 15.01
N ALA A 113 -8.51 18.66 14.21
CA ALA A 113 -9.71 18.54 13.40
C ALA A 113 -9.39 17.45 12.34
N GLU A 114 -9.93 16.25 12.52
CA GLU A 114 -10.04 15.26 11.47
C GLU A 114 -10.77 15.93 10.31
N GLN A 115 -10.00 16.28 9.27
CA GLN A 115 -10.57 16.72 8.01
C GLN A 115 -11.27 15.52 7.38
N SER A 116 -12.59 15.46 7.50
CA SER A 116 -13.40 14.50 6.77
C SER A 116 -13.20 14.75 5.27
N ILE A 117 -12.48 13.84 4.62
CA ILE A 117 -12.30 13.84 3.17
C ILE A 117 -13.67 13.55 2.56
N ASP A 118 -14.15 14.46 1.72
CA ASP A 118 -15.37 14.24 0.94
C ASP A 118 -15.11 13.09 -0.06
N LYS A 119 -15.67 11.90 0.22
CA LYS A 119 -15.43 10.66 -0.53
C LYS A 119 -16.33 10.52 -1.78
N THR A 120 -16.81 11.62 -2.37
CA THR A 120 -17.59 11.54 -3.60
C THR A 120 -16.71 11.20 -4.82
N PHE A 121 -17.02 10.12 -5.51
CA PHE A 121 -16.33 9.71 -6.73
C PHE A 121 -17.33 9.31 -7.81
N PRO A 122 -17.03 9.56 -9.12
CA PRO A 122 -17.91 9.19 -10.23
C PRO A 122 -17.92 7.67 -10.43
N ILE A 123 -19.13 7.15 -10.66
CA ILE A 123 -19.36 5.76 -11.07
C ILE A 123 -19.81 5.75 -12.51
N ASN A 124 -19.06 5.08 -13.36
CA ASN A 124 -19.28 5.02 -14.78
C ASN A 124 -19.70 3.60 -15.17
N GLU A 125 -20.92 3.46 -15.67
CA GLU A 125 -21.36 2.20 -16.28
C GLU A 125 -20.63 1.97 -17.59
N ILE A 126 -20.00 0.80 -17.74
CA ILE A 126 -19.29 0.38 -18.93
C ILE A 126 -19.69 -1.04 -19.34
N THR A 127 -19.50 -1.35 -20.64
CA THR A 127 -19.71 -2.70 -21.15
C THR A 127 -18.52 -3.59 -20.83
N GLU A 128 -18.72 -4.92 -20.89
CA GLU A 128 -17.62 -5.89 -20.74
C GLU A 128 -16.54 -5.70 -21.83
N GLU A 129 -16.93 -5.30 -23.05
CA GLU A 129 -15.99 -5.00 -24.13
C GLU A 129 -15.15 -3.75 -23.84
N GLU A 130 -15.75 -2.71 -23.24
CA GLU A 130 -15.03 -1.51 -22.81
C GLU A 130 -14.09 -1.83 -21.65
N LEU A 131 -14.55 -2.63 -20.68
CA LEU A 131 -13.75 -3.12 -19.57
C LEU A 131 -12.54 -3.91 -20.06
N ALA A 132 -12.72 -4.81 -21.04
CA ALA A 132 -11.63 -5.59 -21.60
C ALA A 132 -10.54 -4.72 -22.27
N LYS A 133 -10.89 -3.56 -22.81
CA LYS A 133 -9.91 -2.63 -23.41
C LYS A 133 -9.04 -1.93 -22.39
N ILE A 134 -9.56 -1.64 -21.19
CA ILE A 134 -8.83 -0.93 -20.13
C ILE A 134 -8.18 -1.86 -19.12
N SER A 135 -8.65 -3.08 -18.98
CA SER A 135 -8.19 -4.07 -18.00
C SER A 135 -6.70 -4.39 -18.13
N LEU A 136 -6.07 -4.61 -16.97
CA LEU A 136 -4.69 -5.09 -16.81
C LEU A 136 -4.65 -6.60 -16.58
N LEU A 137 -5.80 -7.23 -16.36
CA LEU A 137 -5.94 -8.66 -16.14
C LEU A 137 -6.09 -9.39 -17.48
N SER A 138 -5.63 -10.63 -17.53
CA SER A 138 -5.88 -11.53 -18.66
C SER A 138 -7.35 -11.84 -18.87
N THR A 139 -8.10 -11.94 -17.75
CA THR A 139 -9.54 -12.08 -17.73
C THR A 139 -10.14 -10.92 -16.96
N PRO A 140 -10.75 -9.93 -17.63
CA PRO A 140 -11.39 -8.79 -16.99
C PRO A 140 -12.49 -9.21 -16.04
N ASN A 141 -12.67 -8.49 -14.93
CA ASN A 141 -13.61 -8.89 -13.90
C ASN A 141 -14.46 -7.73 -13.40
N LYS A 142 -15.59 -7.53 -14.06
CA LYS A 142 -16.74 -6.66 -13.71
C LYS A 142 -16.46 -5.20 -13.31
N VAL A 143 -15.30 -4.90 -12.67
CA VAL A 143 -15.02 -3.57 -12.11
C VAL A 143 -13.54 -3.21 -12.20
N TYR A 144 -13.30 -1.93 -12.49
CA TYR A 144 -12.00 -1.27 -12.61
C TYR A 144 -12.08 0.06 -11.86
N CYS A 145 -11.19 0.28 -10.89
CA CYS A 145 -11.13 1.51 -10.12
C CYS A 145 -9.79 2.22 -10.33
N LEU A 146 -9.82 3.54 -10.36
CA LEU A 146 -8.64 4.38 -10.23
C LEU A 146 -8.61 4.98 -8.83
N ALA A 147 -7.50 4.80 -8.14
CA ALA A 147 -7.27 5.35 -6.81
C ALA A 147 -5.94 6.10 -6.74
N ARG A 148 -5.84 7.04 -5.80
CA ARG A 148 -4.61 7.80 -5.55
C ARG A 148 -3.64 6.99 -4.70
N ARG A 149 -2.35 7.01 -5.09
CA ARG A 149 -1.26 6.45 -4.30
C ARG A 149 -1.10 7.25 -3.02
N GLN A 150 -1.02 6.57 -1.90
CA GLN A 150 -0.64 7.21 -0.63
C GLN A 150 0.88 7.37 -0.56
N LYS A 151 1.32 8.49 0.01
CA LYS A 151 2.70 8.69 0.41
C LYS A 151 2.82 8.24 1.85
N ASN A 152 3.27 7.01 2.04
CA ASN A 152 3.52 6.50 3.38
C ASN A 152 4.87 7.03 3.84
N THR A 153 4.84 7.98 4.75
CA THR A 153 6.02 8.39 5.54
C THR A 153 5.98 7.59 6.82
N MET A 154 7.05 6.82 7.10
CA MET A 154 7.12 6.10 8.36
C MET A 154 7.62 6.99 9.48
N SER A 155 6.86 7.05 10.58
CA SER A 155 7.44 7.22 11.90
C SER A 155 7.82 5.85 12.43
N PHE A 156 9.05 5.69 12.91
CA PHE A 156 9.45 4.49 13.63
C PHE A 156 8.53 4.31 14.85
N ALA A 157 7.86 3.19 14.97
CA ALA A 157 7.12 2.85 16.17
C ALA A 157 7.88 1.74 16.92
N GLU A 158 8.13 1.98 18.17
CA GLU A 158 8.97 1.14 19.03
C GLU A 158 8.33 -0.22 19.39
N ASN A 159 7.06 -0.45 19.03
CA ASN A 159 6.30 -1.62 19.47
C ASN A 159 5.94 -2.56 18.30
N GLY A 160 6.11 -3.85 18.54
CA GLY A 160 5.72 -4.94 17.67
C GLY A 160 6.75 -5.29 16.61
N LEU A 161 6.47 -6.36 15.87
CA LEU A 161 7.31 -6.84 14.78
C LEU A 161 7.14 -5.95 13.54
N SER A 162 8.26 -5.56 12.91
CA SER A 162 8.29 -4.91 11.60
C SER A 162 9.00 -5.80 10.59
N ILE A 163 8.58 -5.77 9.34
CA ILE A 163 9.21 -6.52 8.26
C ILE A 163 10.01 -5.56 7.37
N VAL A 164 11.28 -5.87 7.15
CA VAL A 164 12.13 -5.16 6.19
C VAL A 164 12.44 -6.07 5.01
N LEU A 165 12.21 -5.55 3.80
CA LEU A 165 12.39 -6.26 2.55
C LEU A 165 13.54 -5.65 1.76
N ASP A 166 14.64 -6.39 1.63
CA ASP A 166 15.84 -5.97 0.94
C ASP A 166 15.89 -6.57 -0.48
N GLY A 167 15.47 -5.77 -1.46
CA GLY A 167 15.56 -6.11 -2.89
C GLY A 167 14.53 -7.13 -3.38
N ILE A 168 13.35 -7.22 -2.80
CA ILE A 168 12.28 -8.10 -3.31
C ILE A 168 11.79 -7.60 -4.66
N LYS A 169 11.98 -8.41 -5.71
CA LYS A 169 11.67 -8.05 -7.11
C LYS A 169 10.36 -8.66 -7.63
N ASP A 170 9.96 -9.82 -7.13
CA ASP A 170 8.73 -10.47 -7.58
C ASP A 170 7.49 -9.81 -6.95
N PRO A 171 6.56 -9.30 -7.79
CA PRO A 171 5.34 -8.65 -7.30
C PRO A 171 4.39 -9.60 -6.56
N GLY A 172 4.42 -10.91 -6.87
CA GLY A 172 3.64 -11.92 -6.17
C GLY A 172 4.15 -12.12 -4.75
N ASN A 173 5.48 -12.17 -4.57
CA ASN A 173 6.09 -12.30 -3.25
C ASN A 173 5.79 -11.08 -2.38
N LEU A 174 5.98 -9.85 -2.90
CA LEU A 174 5.64 -8.65 -2.15
C LEU A 174 4.17 -8.63 -1.73
N GLY A 175 3.25 -8.90 -2.66
CA GLY A 175 1.82 -8.92 -2.33
C GLY A 175 1.45 -10.00 -1.30
N THR A 176 2.07 -11.18 -1.38
CA THR A 176 1.88 -12.25 -0.41
C THR A 176 2.43 -11.88 0.97
N ILE A 177 3.60 -11.24 1.04
CA ILE A 177 4.19 -10.77 2.31
C ILE A 177 3.30 -9.70 2.95
N VAL A 178 2.78 -8.75 2.18
CA VAL A 178 1.83 -7.75 2.70
C VAL A 178 0.55 -8.40 3.22
N ARG A 179 0.06 -9.45 2.56
CA ARG A 179 -1.10 -10.21 3.04
C ARG A 179 -0.79 -11.00 4.32
N LEU A 180 0.42 -11.52 4.47
CA LEU A 180 0.88 -12.14 5.72
C LEU A 180 0.99 -11.11 6.85
N ALA A 181 1.51 -9.93 6.56
CA ALA A 181 1.59 -8.85 7.53
C ALA A 181 0.19 -8.48 8.08
N ASP A 182 -0.80 -8.31 7.20
CA ASP A 182 -2.20 -8.08 7.58
C ASP A 182 -2.76 -9.21 8.47
N TRP A 183 -2.53 -10.48 8.07
CA TRP A 183 -3.01 -11.64 8.81
C TRP A 183 -2.46 -11.75 10.22
N TYR A 184 -1.19 -11.40 10.41
CA TYR A 184 -0.49 -11.49 11.69
C TYR A 184 -0.48 -10.16 12.47
N ALA A 185 -1.29 -9.19 12.08
CA ALA A 185 -1.36 -7.85 12.69
C ALA A 185 0.04 -7.19 12.78
N ILE A 186 0.74 -7.20 11.66
CA ILE A 186 2.01 -6.50 11.47
C ILE A 186 1.73 -5.28 10.60
N ASP A 187 1.70 -4.11 11.19
CA ASP A 187 1.24 -2.90 10.52
C ASP A 187 2.26 -2.30 9.54
N ARG A 188 3.51 -2.76 9.58
CA ARG A 188 4.63 -2.12 8.89
C ARG A 188 5.45 -3.08 8.05
N VAL A 189 5.55 -2.76 6.76
CA VAL A 189 6.46 -3.39 5.80
C VAL A 189 7.33 -2.29 5.18
N ILE A 190 8.64 -2.38 5.37
CA ILE A 190 9.61 -1.41 4.89
C ILE A 190 10.39 -2.06 3.75
N CYS A 191 10.29 -1.48 2.55
CA CYS A 191 10.96 -1.97 1.36
C CYS A 191 12.18 -1.12 1.03
N SER A 192 13.24 -1.73 0.53
CA SER A 192 14.33 -1.01 -0.14
C SER A 192 13.80 -0.28 -1.39
N LYS A 193 14.41 0.84 -1.77
CA LYS A 193 14.00 1.64 -2.94
C LYS A 193 14.01 0.86 -4.27
N ASP A 194 14.78 -0.18 -4.35
CA ASP A 194 14.92 -1.04 -5.53
C ASP A 194 13.98 -2.25 -5.51
N SER A 195 13.19 -2.45 -4.45
CA SER A 195 12.11 -3.43 -4.43
C SER A 195 10.99 -3.08 -5.41
N VAL A 196 10.20 -4.10 -5.80
CA VAL A 196 9.05 -3.91 -6.67
C VAL A 196 8.01 -2.98 -6.04
N ASP A 197 7.36 -2.17 -6.87
CA ASP A 197 6.34 -1.19 -6.44
C ASP A 197 5.09 -1.90 -5.91
N ILE A 198 4.65 -1.53 -4.69
CA ILE A 198 3.41 -2.04 -4.08
C ILE A 198 2.17 -1.76 -4.96
N TYR A 199 2.19 -0.66 -5.72
CA TYR A 199 1.13 -0.29 -6.65
C TYR A 199 1.29 -0.91 -8.05
N ASN A 200 2.22 -1.85 -8.24
CA ASN A 200 2.25 -2.68 -9.43
C ASN A 200 0.95 -3.52 -9.48
N PRO A 201 0.25 -3.60 -10.62
CA PRO A 201 -1.03 -4.32 -10.72
C PRO A 201 -0.99 -5.75 -10.23
N LYS A 202 0.09 -6.48 -10.51
CA LYS A 202 0.26 -7.86 -10.03
C LYS A 202 0.47 -7.91 -8.52
N THR A 203 1.16 -6.92 -7.94
CA THR A 203 1.30 -6.80 -6.48
C THR A 203 -0.05 -6.52 -5.84
N VAL A 204 -0.79 -5.51 -6.35
CA VAL A 204 -2.13 -5.16 -5.85
C VAL A 204 -3.04 -6.39 -5.84
N GLN A 205 -3.06 -7.17 -6.94
CA GLN A 205 -3.85 -8.41 -7.01
C GLN A 205 -3.43 -9.42 -5.93
N SER A 206 -2.12 -9.60 -5.74
CA SER A 206 -1.58 -10.60 -4.81
C SER A 206 -1.83 -10.25 -3.34
N THR A 207 -2.05 -8.95 -3.01
CA THR A 207 -2.39 -8.52 -1.64
C THR A 207 -3.79 -8.94 -1.20
N MET A 208 -4.70 -9.21 -2.14
CA MET A 208 -6.12 -9.54 -1.86
C MET A 208 -6.82 -8.52 -0.94
N GLY A 209 -6.44 -7.22 -1.06
CA GLY A 209 -7.01 -6.12 -0.28
C GLY A 209 -6.17 -5.68 0.93
N SER A 210 -5.17 -6.45 1.34
CA SER A 210 -4.30 -6.08 2.48
C SER A 210 -3.50 -4.79 2.25
N ILE A 211 -3.30 -4.38 0.98
CA ILE A 211 -2.71 -3.09 0.62
C ILE A 211 -3.44 -1.89 1.24
N PHE A 212 -4.71 -2.04 1.57
CA PHE A 212 -5.53 -0.97 2.16
C PHE A 212 -5.43 -0.87 3.68
N ARG A 213 -4.73 -1.83 4.34
CA ARG A 213 -4.62 -1.92 5.80
C ARG A 213 -3.19 -1.91 6.32
N VAL A 214 -2.25 -2.42 5.53
CA VAL A 214 -0.83 -2.50 5.91
C VAL A 214 -0.07 -1.30 5.38
N ASN A 215 0.69 -0.63 6.23
CA ASN A 215 1.55 0.48 5.83
C ASN A 215 2.82 -0.06 5.15
N VAL A 216 2.97 0.21 3.85
CA VAL A 216 4.15 -0.17 3.07
C VAL A 216 4.92 1.09 2.69
N SER A 217 6.15 1.23 3.16
CA SER A 217 7.04 2.36 2.82
C SER A 217 8.26 1.90 2.02
N TYR A 218 8.91 2.86 1.35
CA TYR A 218 10.14 2.65 0.58
C TYR A 218 11.23 3.58 1.08
N GLU A 219 12.26 2.98 1.71
CA GLU A 219 13.29 3.74 2.41
C GLU A 219 14.71 3.46 1.86
N ASN A 220 15.62 4.37 2.14
CA ASN A 220 17.03 4.02 2.12
C ASN A 220 17.32 3.18 3.38
N LEU A 221 17.48 1.88 3.21
CA LEU A 221 17.61 0.97 4.35
C LEU A 221 18.83 1.26 5.22
N ASN A 222 19.94 1.81 4.67
CA ASN A 222 21.09 2.20 5.51
C ASN A 222 20.69 3.34 6.46
N GLU A 223 20.09 4.41 5.93
CA GLU A 223 19.62 5.55 6.73
C GLU A 223 18.56 5.11 7.76
N PHE A 224 17.67 4.20 7.37
CA PHE A 224 16.67 3.64 8.26
C PHE A 224 17.32 2.88 9.44
N PHE A 225 18.24 1.95 9.17
CA PHE A 225 18.90 1.19 10.25
C PHE A 225 19.79 2.08 11.13
N GLU A 226 20.45 3.10 10.56
CA GLU A 226 21.25 4.08 11.32
C GLU A 226 20.40 4.97 12.25
N SER A 227 19.11 5.11 11.96
CA SER A 227 18.16 5.88 12.79
C SER A 227 17.57 5.10 13.97
N LEU A 228 17.79 3.78 14.01
CA LEU A 228 17.25 2.93 15.08
C LEU A 228 17.98 3.16 16.42
N PRO A 229 17.31 2.92 17.56
CA PRO A 229 17.96 2.89 18.85
C PRO A 229 19.12 1.89 18.86
N GLN A 230 20.15 2.20 19.64
CA GLN A 230 21.27 1.27 19.85
C GLN A 230 20.73 -0.07 20.40
N ASP A 231 21.31 -1.18 19.94
CA ASP A 231 20.95 -2.53 20.34
C ASP A 231 19.50 -2.97 20.03
N TYR A 232 18.81 -2.27 19.10
CA TYR A 232 17.49 -2.71 18.66
C TYR A 232 17.55 -4.09 18.01
N PRO A 233 16.65 -5.05 18.37
CA PRO A 233 16.71 -6.42 17.85
C PRO A 233 16.40 -6.46 16.35
N ILE A 234 17.39 -6.90 15.54
CA ILE A 234 17.28 -7.03 14.10
C ILE A 234 17.61 -8.48 13.70
N TYR A 235 16.58 -9.22 13.32
CA TYR A 235 16.69 -10.60 12.87
C TYR A 235 16.87 -10.66 11.37
N GLY A 236 17.93 -11.31 10.91
CA GLY A 236 18.18 -11.53 9.48
C GLY A 236 17.94 -12.98 9.08
N SER A 237 17.10 -13.19 8.06
CA SER A 237 16.88 -14.51 7.45
C SER A 237 18.07 -14.90 6.59
N LEU A 238 18.93 -15.81 7.08
CA LEU A 238 20.14 -16.25 6.40
C LEU A 238 20.14 -17.78 6.24
N VAL A 239 20.37 -18.25 5.01
CA VAL A 239 20.33 -19.71 4.70
C VAL A 239 21.53 -20.45 5.28
N GLU A 240 22.72 -19.84 5.26
CA GLU A 240 23.99 -20.55 5.49
C GLU A 240 24.58 -20.40 6.89
N CYS A 241 24.19 -19.38 7.65
CA CYS A 241 24.87 -19.03 8.92
C CYS A 241 23.94 -18.43 9.97
N GLY A 242 22.76 -19.00 10.14
CA GLY A 242 21.80 -18.56 11.16
C GLY A 242 21.53 -19.65 12.19
N GLU A 243 21.15 -19.24 13.39
CA GLU A 243 20.62 -20.15 14.39
C GLU A 243 19.26 -20.68 13.97
N ASN A 244 18.93 -21.89 14.41
CA ASN A 244 17.65 -22.50 14.10
C ASN A 244 16.51 -21.71 14.74
N ILE A 245 15.64 -21.06 13.93
CA ILE A 245 14.56 -20.21 14.41
C ILE A 245 13.65 -20.89 15.44
N TYR A 246 13.47 -22.20 15.35
CA TYR A 246 12.62 -22.97 16.27
C TYR A 246 13.24 -23.17 17.67
N ARG A 247 14.50 -22.78 17.85
CA ARG A 247 15.24 -22.89 19.14
C ARG A 247 15.61 -21.53 19.72
N GLU A 248 15.37 -20.45 18.97
CA GLU A 248 15.66 -19.09 19.40
C GLU A 248 14.57 -18.54 20.32
N GLN A 249 14.98 -17.72 21.27
CA GLN A 249 14.08 -16.88 22.05
C GLN A 249 13.82 -15.59 21.26
N LEU A 250 12.74 -15.60 20.49
CA LEU A 250 12.38 -14.47 19.61
C LEU A 250 11.81 -13.31 20.42
N ILE A 251 12.28 -12.10 20.13
CA ILE A 251 11.84 -10.85 20.76
C ILE A 251 10.70 -10.27 19.93
N GLU A 252 9.57 -9.96 20.56
CA GLU A 252 8.37 -9.45 19.87
C GLU A 252 8.62 -8.09 19.22
N ASN A 253 9.27 -7.18 19.97
CA ASN A 253 9.60 -5.84 19.46
C ASN A 253 10.91 -5.92 18.67
N ALA A 254 10.81 -6.22 17.39
CA ALA A 254 11.96 -6.50 16.55
C ALA A 254 11.72 -6.15 15.09
N ILE A 255 12.79 -6.19 14.31
CA ILE A 255 12.75 -6.14 12.86
C ILE A 255 13.13 -7.52 12.30
N LEU A 256 12.32 -8.04 11.38
CA LEU A 256 12.63 -9.21 10.57
C LEU A 256 13.05 -8.76 9.16
N VAL A 257 14.30 -9.00 8.80
CA VAL A 257 14.86 -8.67 7.49
C VAL A 257 14.81 -9.90 6.58
N ILE A 258 14.17 -9.73 5.43
CA ILE A 258 14.08 -10.74 4.35
C ILE A 258 14.80 -10.19 3.12
N GLY A 259 15.74 -10.95 2.60
CA GLY A 259 16.47 -10.60 1.38
C GLY A 259 15.83 -11.11 0.11
N SER A 260 16.39 -10.71 -1.03
CA SER A 260 15.96 -11.16 -2.36
C SER A 260 16.21 -12.66 -2.56
N GLU A 261 15.44 -13.27 -3.46
CA GLU A 261 15.52 -14.70 -3.78
C GLU A 261 16.89 -15.09 -4.38
N SER A 262 17.51 -14.18 -5.12
CA SER A 262 18.75 -14.43 -5.85
C SER A 262 20.03 -14.15 -5.07
N HIS A 263 20.01 -13.16 -4.17
CA HIS A 263 21.22 -12.69 -3.48
C HIS A 263 21.08 -12.70 -1.95
N GLY A 264 19.88 -13.02 -1.42
CA GLY A 264 19.61 -12.90 -0.01
C GLY A 264 19.67 -11.43 0.47
N ILE A 265 20.02 -11.24 1.72
CA ILE A 265 20.21 -9.90 2.32
C ILE A 265 21.54 -9.32 1.82
N SER A 266 21.51 -8.08 1.33
CA SER A 266 22.69 -7.40 0.78
C SER A 266 23.78 -7.19 1.83
N PRO A 267 25.07 -7.15 1.42
CA PRO A 267 26.19 -6.95 2.35
C PRO A 267 26.08 -5.66 3.15
N GLN A 268 25.52 -4.60 2.55
CA GLN A 268 25.31 -3.32 3.20
C GLN A 268 24.30 -3.40 4.36
N ILE A 269 23.33 -4.31 4.27
CA ILE A 269 22.29 -4.47 5.29
C ILE A 269 22.69 -5.54 6.31
N ARG A 270 23.47 -6.55 5.91
CA ARG A 270 23.96 -7.61 6.83
C ARG A 270 24.72 -7.08 8.05
N LYS A 271 25.38 -5.92 7.94
CA LYS A 271 26.14 -5.30 9.06
C LYS A 271 25.25 -4.84 10.23
N TYR A 272 23.96 -4.62 9.99
CA TYR A 272 23.01 -4.19 11.01
C TYR A 272 22.31 -5.37 11.71
N ILE A 273 22.45 -6.59 11.19
CA ILE A 273 21.79 -7.78 11.76
C ILE A 273 22.44 -8.14 13.09
N THR A 274 21.64 -8.11 14.15
CA THR A 274 22.05 -8.51 15.50
C THR A 274 21.82 -10.01 15.76
N HIS A 275 20.76 -10.58 15.17
CA HIS A 275 20.37 -11.98 15.32
C HIS A 275 20.27 -12.65 13.94
N LYS A 276 21.07 -13.66 13.70
CA LYS A 276 21.06 -14.43 12.45
C LYS A 276 20.22 -15.67 12.65
N VAL A 277 19.13 -15.80 11.91
CA VAL A 277 18.21 -16.94 12.01
C VAL A 277 18.03 -17.64 10.68
N ASN A 278 17.79 -18.94 10.73
CA ASN A 278 17.47 -19.75 9.56
C ASN A 278 16.28 -20.68 9.80
N ILE A 279 15.64 -21.08 8.73
CA ILE A 279 14.72 -22.21 8.69
C ILE A 279 15.54 -23.44 8.35
N PRO A 280 15.64 -24.44 9.23
CA PRO A 280 16.51 -25.59 9.01
C PRO A 280 16.08 -26.38 7.78
N ARG A 281 17.05 -26.75 6.95
CA ARG A 281 16.86 -27.63 5.82
C ARG A 281 17.02 -29.09 6.26
N PHE A 282 15.97 -29.89 6.13
CA PHE A 282 15.97 -31.29 6.55
C PHE A 282 16.56 -32.23 5.50
N LYS A 283 16.46 -31.89 4.20
CA LYS A 283 17.04 -32.70 3.12
C LYS A 283 18.52 -32.41 2.97
N GLN A 284 19.32 -33.48 2.98
CA GLN A 284 20.75 -33.43 2.67
C GLN A 284 21.03 -33.74 1.19
N GLY A 285 22.17 -33.31 0.67
CA GLY A 285 22.58 -33.52 -0.72
C GLY A 285 21.83 -32.62 -1.71
N ASN A 286 21.36 -33.20 -2.82
CA ASN A 286 20.69 -32.46 -3.87
C ASN A 286 19.32 -31.94 -3.39
N ALA A 287 19.26 -30.68 -2.97
CA ALA A 287 18.10 -30.01 -2.41
C ALA A 287 18.03 -28.56 -2.94
N PRO A 288 16.85 -27.89 -2.90
CA PRO A 288 16.76 -26.47 -3.23
C PRO A 288 17.72 -25.63 -2.40
N GLU A 289 18.31 -24.61 -3.01
CA GLU A 289 19.26 -23.72 -2.33
C GLU A 289 18.56 -22.83 -1.29
N SER A 290 17.32 -22.41 -1.56
CA SER A 290 16.51 -21.55 -0.69
C SER A 290 15.02 -21.86 -0.81
N LEU A 291 14.24 -21.34 0.13
CA LEU A 291 12.79 -21.25 0.05
C LEU A 291 12.40 -19.98 -0.71
N ASN A 292 11.20 -20.00 -1.28
CA ASN A 292 10.58 -18.78 -1.77
C ASN A 292 10.48 -17.72 -0.64
N ALA A 293 10.77 -16.44 -0.95
CA ALA A 293 10.85 -15.38 0.05
C ALA A 293 9.55 -15.21 0.86
N ALA A 294 8.38 -15.28 0.22
CA ALA A 294 7.11 -15.17 0.92
C ALA A 294 6.83 -16.39 1.82
N ILE A 295 7.21 -17.59 1.39
CA ILE A 295 7.10 -18.82 2.20
C ILE A 295 8.02 -18.74 3.42
N ALA A 296 9.28 -18.34 3.23
CA ALA A 296 10.22 -18.15 4.33
C ALA A 296 9.69 -17.11 5.33
N THR A 297 9.18 -16.00 4.83
CA THR A 297 8.55 -14.95 5.65
C THR A 297 7.38 -15.49 6.47
N ALA A 298 6.49 -16.29 5.86
CA ALA A 298 5.35 -16.89 6.55
C ALA A 298 5.76 -17.77 7.72
N ILE A 299 6.76 -18.63 7.52
CA ILE A 299 7.29 -19.52 8.57
C ILE A 299 7.90 -18.71 9.71
N MET A 300 8.72 -17.72 9.37
CA MET A 300 9.40 -16.90 10.37
C MET A 300 8.40 -16.06 11.19
N ILE A 301 7.46 -15.37 10.54
CA ILE A 301 6.43 -14.58 11.24
C ILE A 301 5.59 -15.48 12.15
N SER A 302 5.20 -16.68 11.67
CA SER A 302 4.45 -17.64 12.46
C SER A 302 5.19 -18.02 13.74
N GLU A 303 6.51 -18.19 13.67
CA GLU A 303 7.32 -18.53 14.82
C GLU A 303 7.44 -17.34 15.81
N PHE A 304 7.64 -16.11 15.32
CA PHE A 304 7.60 -14.91 16.16
C PHE A 304 6.25 -14.76 16.89
N LYS A 305 5.15 -15.03 16.20
CA LYS A 305 3.80 -14.89 16.80
C LYS A 305 3.41 -16.06 17.71
N ARG A 306 4.00 -17.24 17.51
CA ARG A 306 3.78 -18.41 18.39
C ARG A 306 4.21 -18.16 19.83
N THR A 307 5.25 -17.35 20.04
CA THR A 307 5.76 -17.03 21.37
C THR A 307 4.90 -16.01 22.14
N VAL A 308 3.93 -15.39 21.47
CA VAL A 308 3.03 -14.35 22.05
C VAL A 308 1.67 -14.95 22.44
N LEU A 309 1.33 -16.15 21.94
CA LEU A 309 0.11 -16.88 22.28
C LEU A 309 0.30 -17.71 23.53
#